data_3b06c7334abf5384b60d8ade412430ce
#
_entry.id   3b06c7334abf5384b60d8ade412430ce
#
_cell.length_a   1.000
_cell.length_b   1.000
_cell.length_c   1.000
_cell.angle_alpha   90.00
_cell.angle_beta   90.00
_cell.angle_gamma   90.00
#
_symmetry.space_group_name_H-M   'P 1'
#
loop_
_entity.id
_entity.type
_entity.pdbx_description
1 polymer ?
#
loop_
_entity_poly.entity_id
_entity_poly.type
_entity_poly.pdbx_seq_one_letter_code
_entity_poly.pdbx_strand_id
1 'polypeptide(L)'
;IVLTLTFLAMGFITFQLRDGTFRFLLDNEDEYTRKGVVSFSYKLMAQSSLVVLLVGIVFSFFYDIRDWGWIVAFVITLSLYEVEVQIVRGLGQNKSFVLAGILTAFQIGLYSLIFVAWLRMGIAGIFCSNILSRLVTMVIIEFRARLFYR
;
A
#
# COMPACT_ATOMS: atom_id res chain seq x y z
N ILE A 1 -10.64 -7.49 14.41
CA ILE A 1 -10.51 -6.19 15.08
C ILE A 1 -9.33 -5.40 14.52
N VAL A 2 -8.08 -5.93 14.48
CA VAL A 2 -6.90 -5.20 13.98
C VAL A 2 -7.09 -4.76 12.54
N LEU A 3 -7.52 -5.64 11.64
CA LEU A 3 -7.78 -5.31 10.23
C LEU A 3 -8.85 -4.22 10.08
N THR A 4 -9.92 -4.29 10.86
CA THR A 4 -11.00 -3.30 10.81
C THR A 4 -10.51 -1.92 11.26
N LEU A 5 -9.73 -1.86 12.35
CA LEU A 5 -9.11 -0.62 12.81
C LEU A 5 -8.10 -0.07 11.79
N THR A 6 -7.34 -0.94 11.14
CA THR A 6 -6.42 -0.56 10.06
C THR A 6 -7.16 0.08 8.90
N PHE A 7 -8.27 -0.49 8.44
CA PHE A 7 -9.07 0.09 7.36
C PHE A 7 -9.71 1.43 7.74
N LEU A 8 -10.19 1.57 8.98
CA LEU A 8 -10.67 2.85 9.50
C LEU A 8 -9.55 3.90 9.55
N ALA A 9 -8.39 3.54 10.06
CA ALA A 9 -7.24 4.43 10.14
C ALA A 9 -6.72 4.83 8.75
N MET A 10 -6.81 3.96 7.75
CA MET A 10 -6.38 4.26 6.38
C MET A 10 -7.08 5.49 5.80
N GLY A 11 -8.38 5.66 6.01
CA GLY A 11 -9.11 6.84 5.53
C GLY A 11 -8.52 8.14 6.06
N PHE A 12 -8.07 8.16 7.32
CA PHE A 12 -7.40 9.30 7.95
C PHE A 12 -5.94 9.44 7.50
N ILE A 13 -5.20 8.34 7.44
CA ILE A 13 -3.77 8.31 7.11
C ILE A 13 -3.53 8.76 5.67
N THR A 14 -4.36 8.30 4.75
CA THR A 14 -4.24 8.64 3.33
C THR A 14 -4.89 9.97 2.96
N PHE A 15 -5.58 10.65 3.90
CA PHE A 15 -6.38 11.84 3.62
C PHE A 15 -7.30 11.68 2.41
N GLN A 16 -7.83 10.48 2.20
CA GLN A 16 -8.59 10.10 0.99
C GLN A 16 -7.83 10.37 -0.33
N LEU A 17 -6.52 10.45 -0.27
CA LEU A 17 -5.64 10.63 -1.44
C LEU A 17 -5.93 9.62 -2.54
N ARG A 18 -6.27 8.40 -2.15
CA ARG A 18 -6.63 7.34 -3.05
C ARG A 18 -7.67 7.77 -4.07
N ASP A 19 -8.79 8.30 -3.58
CA ASP A 19 -9.92 8.67 -4.44
C ASP A 19 -9.69 10.05 -5.11
N GLY A 20 -9.01 10.97 -4.42
CA GLY A 20 -8.61 12.26 -4.96
C GLY A 20 -7.67 12.12 -6.15
N THR A 21 -6.57 11.37 -6.00
CA THR A 21 -5.60 11.10 -7.07
C THR A 21 -6.27 10.47 -8.30
N PHE A 22 -7.14 9.49 -8.09
CA PHE A 22 -7.87 8.84 -9.16
C PHE A 22 -8.73 9.84 -9.95
N ARG A 23 -9.52 10.68 -9.27
CA ARG A 23 -10.37 11.70 -9.92
C ARG A 23 -9.55 12.72 -10.70
N PHE A 24 -8.50 13.28 -10.08
CA PHE A 24 -7.64 14.25 -10.74
C PHE A 24 -6.94 13.69 -11.99
N LEU A 25 -6.55 12.42 -11.99
CA LEU A 25 -5.94 11.78 -13.14
C LEU A 25 -6.94 11.49 -14.27
N LEU A 26 -8.22 11.27 -13.94
CA LEU A 26 -9.28 11.09 -14.94
C LEU A 26 -9.69 12.41 -15.59
N ASP A 27 -9.81 13.48 -14.79
CA ASP A 27 -10.32 14.77 -15.25
C ASP A 27 -9.30 15.55 -16.09
N ASN A 28 -8.00 15.24 -15.96
CA ASN A 28 -6.94 15.93 -16.68
C ASN A 28 -6.28 15.00 -17.69
N GLU A 29 -6.31 15.41 -18.98
CA GLU A 29 -5.63 14.69 -20.07
C GLU A 29 -4.19 15.20 -20.30
N ASP A 30 -3.85 16.37 -19.76
CA ASP A 30 -2.53 16.96 -19.93
C ASP A 30 -1.44 16.16 -19.21
N GLU A 31 -0.42 15.74 -19.96
CA GLU A 31 0.66 14.89 -19.46
C GLU A 31 1.47 15.57 -18.35
N TYR A 32 1.68 16.88 -18.44
CA TYR A 32 2.41 17.64 -17.43
C TYR A 32 1.67 17.65 -16.10
N THR A 33 0.35 17.90 -16.13
CA THR A 33 -0.51 17.89 -14.96
C THR A 33 -0.57 16.49 -14.33
N ARG A 34 -0.66 15.43 -15.14
CA ARG A 34 -0.64 14.04 -14.65
C ARG A 34 0.65 13.69 -13.92
N LYS A 35 1.81 14.08 -14.45
CA LYS A 35 3.12 13.91 -13.78
C LYS A 35 3.15 14.66 -12.44
N GLY A 36 2.63 15.87 -12.40
CA GLY A 36 2.52 16.65 -11.17
C GLY A 36 1.68 15.96 -10.10
N VAL A 37 0.51 15.44 -10.49
CA VAL A 37 -0.40 14.72 -9.57
C VAL A 37 0.24 13.44 -9.03
N VAL A 38 0.89 12.65 -9.89
CA VAL A 38 1.59 11.41 -9.48
C VAL A 38 2.71 11.74 -8.50
N SER A 39 3.58 12.70 -8.83
CA SER A 39 4.69 13.13 -7.96
C SER A 39 4.19 13.67 -6.61
N PHE A 40 3.14 14.48 -6.63
CA PHE A 40 2.51 15.01 -5.42
C PHE A 40 1.93 13.88 -4.55
N SER A 41 1.25 12.90 -5.15
CA SER A 41 0.68 11.76 -4.45
C SER A 41 1.77 10.94 -3.74
N TYR A 42 2.89 10.64 -4.40
CA TYR A 42 4.01 9.94 -3.77
C TYR A 42 4.64 10.75 -2.63
N LYS A 43 4.83 12.06 -2.83
CA LYS A 43 5.39 12.94 -1.80
C LYS A 43 4.50 13.00 -0.55
N LEU A 44 3.19 13.12 -0.75
CA LEU A 44 2.24 13.17 0.36
C LEU A 44 2.15 11.81 1.07
N MET A 45 2.22 10.69 0.32
CA MET A 45 2.28 9.35 0.90
C MET A 45 3.55 9.11 1.71
N ALA A 46 4.70 9.61 1.24
CA ALA A 46 5.94 9.52 2.01
C ALA A 46 5.83 10.30 3.34
N GLN A 47 5.22 11.50 3.31
CA GLN A 47 4.96 12.29 4.52
C GLN A 47 3.99 11.58 5.47
N SER A 48 2.88 11.05 4.97
CA SER A 48 1.91 10.28 5.76
C SER A 48 2.54 9.04 6.38
N SER A 49 3.36 8.32 5.62
CA SER A 49 4.08 7.14 6.12
C SER A 49 5.05 7.50 7.24
N LEU A 50 5.74 8.64 7.14
CA LEU A 50 6.62 9.14 8.20
C LEU A 50 5.82 9.46 9.47
N VAL A 51 4.66 10.12 9.34
CA VAL A 51 3.78 10.40 10.49
C VAL A 51 3.30 9.11 11.15
N VAL A 52 2.86 8.12 10.37
CA VAL A 52 2.44 6.81 10.89
C VAL A 52 3.57 6.13 11.65
N LEU A 53 4.79 6.20 11.10
CA LEU A 53 5.97 5.62 11.73
C LEU A 53 6.28 6.32 13.07
N LEU A 54 6.27 7.65 13.10
CA LEU A 54 6.50 8.42 14.31
C LEU A 54 5.43 8.15 15.37
N VAL A 55 4.16 8.16 15.00
CA VAL A 55 3.05 7.81 15.88
C VAL A 55 3.20 6.38 16.40
N GLY A 56 3.56 5.43 15.52
CA GLY A 56 3.82 4.04 15.89
C GLY A 56 4.94 3.91 16.92
N ILE A 57 6.05 4.64 16.75
CA ILE A 57 7.16 4.66 17.71
C ILE A 57 6.68 5.22 19.06
N VAL A 58 5.97 6.35 19.07
CA VAL A 58 5.44 6.94 20.30
C VAL A 58 4.51 5.96 21.02
N PHE A 59 3.59 5.31 20.31
CA PHE A 59 2.69 4.31 20.89
C PHE A 59 3.45 3.11 21.49
N SER A 60 4.57 2.70 20.88
CA SER A 60 5.37 1.59 21.41
C SER A 60 5.99 1.87 22.78
N PHE A 61 6.18 3.15 23.15
CA PHE A 61 6.64 3.51 24.49
C PHE A 61 5.56 3.41 25.57
N PHE A 62 4.29 3.55 25.19
CA PHE A 62 3.17 3.52 26.14
C PHE A 62 2.51 2.14 26.24
N TYR A 63 2.59 1.35 25.20
CA TYR A 63 1.91 0.05 25.10
C TYR A 63 2.90 -1.02 24.64
N ASP A 64 3.17 -1.99 25.51
CA ASP A 64 3.97 -3.17 25.19
C ASP A 64 3.11 -4.17 24.37
N ILE A 65 2.81 -3.80 23.12
CA ILE A 65 2.05 -4.65 22.22
C ILE A 65 3.03 -5.51 21.43
N ARG A 66 3.01 -6.80 21.72
CA ARG A 66 3.73 -7.78 20.91
C ARG A 66 3.30 -7.64 19.44
N ASP A 67 4.24 -7.65 18.53
CA ASP A 67 3.99 -7.55 17.09
C ASP A 67 3.61 -6.14 16.57
N TRP A 68 3.72 -5.08 17.40
CA TRP A 68 3.40 -3.70 16.99
C TRP A 68 4.14 -3.25 15.71
N GLY A 69 5.43 -3.60 15.60
CA GLY A 69 6.23 -3.29 14.43
C GLY A 69 5.66 -3.85 13.13
N TRP A 70 5.11 -5.07 13.17
CA TRP A 70 4.46 -5.69 12.02
C TRP A 70 3.17 -4.96 11.62
N ILE A 71 2.41 -4.48 12.59
CA ILE A 71 1.19 -3.71 12.35
C ILE A 71 1.53 -2.39 11.64
N VAL A 72 2.52 -1.65 12.14
CA VAL A 72 2.96 -0.39 11.53
C VAL A 72 3.48 -0.60 10.11
N ALA A 73 4.35 -1.60 9.91
CA ALA A 73 4.88 -1.94 8.59
C ALA A 73 3.76 -2.35 7.61
N PHE A 74 2.77 -3.11 8.08
CA PHE A 74 1.62 -3.51 7.29
C PHE A 74 0.77 -2.30 6.87
N VAL A 75 0.47 -1.37 7.81
CA VAL A 75 -0.32 -0.16 7.51
C VAL A 75 0.38 0.70 6.47
N ILE A 76 1.68 0.93 6.61
CA ILE A 76 2.46 1.72 5.66
C ILE A 76 2.45 1.05 4.27
N THR A 77 2.76 -0.24 4.21
CA THR A 77 2.82 -0.98 2.93
C THR A 77 1.46 -1.04 2.25
N LEU A 78 0.39 -1.25 3.03
CA LEU A 78 -0.97 -1.27 2.52
C LEU A 78 -1.37 0.08 1.93
N SER A 79 -1.05 1.18 2.62
CA SER A 79 -1.35 2.53 2.18
C SER A 79 -0.62 2.89 0.88
N LEU A 80 0.67 2.57 0.78
CA LEU A 80 1.47 2.77 -0.42
C LEU A 80 0.88 1.99 -1.61
N TYR A 81 0.59 0.71 -1.41
CA TYR A 81 0.02 -0.16 -2.43
C TYR A 81 -1.32 0.37 -2.96
N GLU A 82 -2.23 0.78 -2.06
CA GLU A 82 -3.55 1.28 -2.45
C GLU A 82 -3.47 2.55 -3.31
N VAL A 83 -2.57 3.48 -2.98
CA VAL A 83 -2.38 4.69 -3.78
C VAL A 83 -1.77 4.37 -5.14
N GLU A 84 -0.75 3.51 -5.20
CA GLU A 84 -0.11 3.11 -6.45
C GLU A 84 -1.10 2.44 -7.41
N VAL A 85 -1.93 1.53 -6.89
CA VAL A 85 -2.96 0.84 -7.68
C VAL A 85 -4.00 1.83 -8.24
N GLN A 86 -4.36 2.89 -7.49
CA GLN A 86 -5.26 3.94 -7.98
C GLN A 86 -4.59 4.85 -9.00
N ILE A 87 -3.31 5.14 -8.87
CA ILE A 87 -2.55 5.87 -9.90
C ILE A 87 -2.58 5.09 -11.22
N VAL A 88 -2.29 3.79 -11.19
CA VAL A 88 -2.34 2.92 -12.37
C VAL A 88 -3.72 2.94 -13.03
N ARG A 89 -4.78 2.87 -12.22
CA ARG A 89 -6.16 2.94 -12.69
C ARG A 89 -6.48 4.32 -13.29
N GLY A 90 -6.09 5.40 -12.62
CA GLY A 90 -6.29 6.78 -13.08
C GLY A 90 -5.55 7.10 -14.39
N LEU A 91 -4.42 6.44 -14.64
CA LEU A 91 -3.69 6.50 -15.90
C LEU A 91 -4.34 5.66 -17.03
N GLY A 92 -5.50 5.06 -16.80
CA GLY A 92 -6.22 4.24 -17.78
C GLY A 92 -5.62 2.85 -18.00
N GLN A 93 -4.67 2.42 -17.19
CA GLN A 93 -4.03 1.11 -17.32
C GLN A 93 -4.85 0.00 -16.62
N ASN A 94 -6.09 -0.16 -17.01
CA ASN A 94 -7.03 -1.10 -16.38
C ASN A 94 -6.52 -2.56 -16.36
N LYS A 95 -5.75 -2.98 -17.36
CA LYS A 95 -5.15 -4.32 -17.40
C LYS A 95 -4.12 -4.51 -16.28
N SER A 96 -3.28 -3.51 -16.04
CA SER A 96 -2.28 -3.53 -14.95
C SER A 96 -2.97 -3.48 -13.58
N PHE A 97 -4.04 -2.70 -13.45
CA PHE A 97 -4.86 -2.66 -12.25
C PHE A 97 -5.46 -4.02 -11.88
N VAL A 98 -6.13 -4.69 -12.84
CA VAL A 98 -6.71 -6.03 -12.62
C VAL A 98 -5.62 -7.06 -12.30
N LEU A 99 -4.50 -7.00 -13.04
CA LEU A 99 -3.36 -7.89 -12.80
C LEU A 99 -2.80 -7.71 -11.38
N ALA A 100 -2.69 -6.47 -10.89
CA ALA A 100 -2.25 -6.18 -9.54
C ALA A 100 -3.11 -6.88 -8.48
N GLY A 101 -4.44 -6.78 -8.61
CA GLY A 101 -5.37 -7.44 -7.68
C GLY A 101 -5.22 -8.97 -7.69
N ILE A 102 -5.16 -9.57 -8.88
CA ILE A 102 -5.02 -11.03 -9.04
C ILE A 102 -3.67 -11.51 -8.47
N LEU A 103 -2.57 -10.82 -8.82
CA LEU A 103 -1.23 -11.17 -8.33
C LEU A 103 -1.15 -11.07 -6.82
N THR A 104 -1.64 -9.97 -6.25
CA THR A 104 -1.61 -9.76 -4.78
C THR A 104 -2.40 -10.85 -4.07
N ALA A 105 -3.62 -11.17 -4.53
CA ALA A 105 -4.44 -12.21 -3.91
C ALA A 105 -3.76 -13.59 -3.98
N PHE A 106 -3.21 -13.95 -5.14
CA PHE A 106 -2.50 -15.22 -5.32
C PHE A 106 -1.25 -15.30 -4.43
N GLN A 107 -0.45 -14.23 -4.40
CA GLN A 107 0.77 -14.17 -3.60
C GLN A 107 0.47 -14.19 -2.10
N ILE A 108 -0.58 -13.51 -1.61
CA ILE A 108 -0.99 -13.60 -0.21
C ILE A 108 -1.31 -15.05 0.17
N GLY A 109 -2.07 -15.77 -0.66
CA GLY A 109 -2.38 -17.17 -0.44
C GLY A 109 -1.11 -18.03 -0.40
N LEU A 110 -0.24 -17.90 -1.40
CA LEU A 110 1.01 -18.67 -1.51
C LEU A 110 1.95 -18.39 -0.33
N TYR A 111 2.20 -17.11 -0.03
CA TYR A 111 3.10 -16.74 1.08
C TYR A 111 2.52 -17.08 2.44
N SER A 112 1.19 -17.02 2.60
CA SER A 112 0.54 -17.47 3.84
C SER A 112 0.72 -18.97 4.06
N LEU A 113 0.64 -19.79 3.02
CA LEU A 113 0.95 -21.21 3.12
C LEU A 113 2.40 -21.44 3.56
N ILE A 114 3.34 -20.69 3.00
CA ILE A 114 4.77 -20.83 3.33
C ILE A 114 5.04 -20.35 4.77
N PHE A 115 4.64 -19.12 5.12
CA PHE A 115 5.00 -18.52 6.40
C PHE A 115 4.19 -19.06 7.57
N VAL A 116 2.90 -19.34 7.37
CA VAL A 116 2.02 -19.80 8.45
C VAL A 116 2.03 -21.32 8.57
N ALA A 117 1.84 -22.05 7.47
CA ALA A 117 1.72 -23.50 7.51
C ALA A 117 3.09 -24.19 7.61
N TRP A 118 4.06 -23.77 6.82
CA TRP A 118 5.38 -24.42 6.78
C TRP A 118 6.33 -23.89 7.84
N LEU A 119 6.55 -22.56 7.90
CA LEU A 119 7.46 -21.92 8.86
C LEU A 119 6.83 -21.73 10.27
N ARG A 120 5.52 -21.94 10.41
CA ARG A 120 4.76 -21.84 11.68
C ARG A 120 4.95 -20.50 12.41
N MET A 121 5.11 -19.40 11.65
CA MET A 121 5.34 -18.07 12.21
C MET A 121 4.10 -17.45 12.87
N GLY A 122 2.95 -18.13 12.86
CA GLY A 122 1.72 -17.65 13.49
C GLY A 122 1.24 -16.31 12.90
N ILE A 123 0.92 -15.35 13.78
CA ILE A 123 0.39 -14.03 13.39
C ILE A 123 1.43 -13.23 12.58
N ALA A 124 2.71 -13.28 12.95
CA ALA A 124 3.77 -12.60 12.19
C ALA A 124 3.85 -13.10 10.74
N GLY A 125 3.62 -14.39 10.50
CA GLY A 125 3.56 -14.96 9.15
C GLY A 125 2.46 -14.37 8.29
N ILE A 126 1.30 -14.03 8.87
CA ILE A 126 0.21 -13.36 8.17
C ILE A 126 0.61 -11.94 7.75
N PHE A 127 1.26 -11.19 8.63
CA PHE A 127 1.76 -9.85 8.29
C PHE A 127 2.85 -9.90 7.24
N CYS A 128 3.84 -10.80 7.38
CA CYS A 128 4.91 -11.00 6.41
C CYS A 128 4.35 -11.33 5.02
N SER A 129 3.40 -12.26 4.91
CA SER A 129 2.80 -12.63 3.63
C SER A 129 2.08 -11.46 2.97
N ASN A 130 1.36 -10.66 3.74
CA ASN A 130 0.66 -9.48 3.26
C ASN A 130 1.60 -8.36 2.82
N ILE A 131 2.65 -8.08 3.59
CA ILE A 131 3.64 -7.06 3.28
C ILE A 131 4.41 -7.46 2.02
N LEU A 132 4.95 -8.68 2.00
CA LEU A 132 5.78 -9.16 0.90
C LEU A 132 5.00 -9.21 -0.43
N SER A 133 3.75 -9.70 -0.41
CA SER A 133 2.93 -9.76 -1.62
C SER A 133 2.68 -8.38 -2.22
N ARG A 134 2.41 -7.37 -1.40
CA ARG A 134 2.19 -6.01 -1.88
C ARG A 134 3.47 -5.39 -2.42
N LEU A 135 4.59 -5.53 -1.73
CA LEU A 135 5.89 -5.02 -2.19
C LEU A 135 6.27 -5.63 -3.54
N VAL A 136 6.14 -6.95 -3.69
CA VAL A 136 6.44 -7.63 -4.96
C VAL A 136 5.50 -7.15 -6.06
N THR A 137 4.21 -7.01 -5.76
CA THR A 137 3.24 -6.51 -6.75
C THR A 137 3.53 -5.07 -7.15
N MET A 138 3.88 -4.18 -6.21
CA MET A 138 4.28 -2.79 -6.50
C MET A 138 5.47 -2.76 -7.46
N VAL A 139 6.52 -3.54 -7.18
CA VAL A 139 7.68 -3.64 -8.07
C VAL A 139 7.29 -4.13 -9.48
N ILE A 140 6.44 -5.14 -9.59
CA ILE A 140 5.97 -5.65 -10.89
C ILE A 140 5.17 -4.59 -11.65
N ILE A 141 4.28 -3.87 -10.95
CA ILE A 141 3.48 -2.80 -11.54
C ILE A 141 4.38 -1.66 -12.02
N GLU A 142 5.35 -1.24 -11.20
CA GLU A 142 6.28 -0.17 -11.55
C GLU A 142 7.04 -0.51 -12.84
N PHE A 143 7.61 -1.71 -12.94
CA PHE A 143 8.29 -2.16 -14.18
C PHE A 143 7.36 -2.20 -15.38
N ARG A 144 6.10 -2.58 -15.19
CA ARG A 144 5.13 -2.71 -16.27
C ARG A 144 4.51 -1.39 -16.69
N ALA A 145 4.16 -0.56 -15.73
CA ALA A 145 3.48 0.72 -15.95
C ALA A 145 4.46 1.88 -16.18
N ARG A 146 5.73 1.71 -15.81
CA ARG A 146 6.80 2.72 -15.88
C ARG A 146 6.37 4.05 -15.24
N LEU A 147 5.78 3.97 -14.05
CA LEU A 147 5.18 5.12 -13.37
C LEU A 147 6.19 6.23 -13.06
N PHE A 148 7.42 5.85 -12.67
CA PHE A 148 8.50 6.81 -12.36
C PHE A 148 9.12 7.44 -13.60
N TYR A 149 8.96 6.84 -14.78
CA TYR A 149 9.55 7.36 -16.04
C TYR A 149 8.55 8.14 -16.90
N ARG A 150 7.32 8.25 -16.47
CA ARG A 150 6.29 9.05 -17.11
C ARG A 150 6.06 10.34 -16.34
#